data_1464750fe83eb0f9b80e99a5bf9f89fc
#
_entry.id   1464750fe83eb0f9b80e99a5bf9f89fc
#
_cell.length_a   1.000
_cell.length_b   1.000
_cell.length_c   1.000
_cell.angle_alpha   90.00
_cell.angle_beta   90.00
_cell.angle_gamma   90.00
#
_symmetry.space_group_name_H-M   'P 1'
#
loop_
_entity.id
_entity.type
_entity.pdbx_description
1 polymer ?
#
loop_
_entity_poly.entity_id
_entity_poly.type
_entity_poly.pdbx_seq_one_letter_code
_entity_poly.pdbx_strand_id
1 'polypeptide(L)'
;MAYNLFIAYDLMEPGQNYDAVRDRIKALGRWHQFQYSLFYVNTEMSPSEAFRHVGEVMDTNDRLAVINAASGVVSNWDHPPIDAINAIWVQR
;
A
#
# COMPACT_ATOMS: atom_id res chain seq x y z
N MET A 1 -3.86 -9.53 -14.27
CA MET A 1 -3.77 -10.36 -13.05
C MET A 1 -3.64 -9.47 -11.84
N ALA A 2 -4.40 -9.76 -10.81
CA ALA A 2 -4.38 -8.91 -9.61
C ALA A 2 -3.25 -9.30 -8.67
N TYR A 3 -2.75 -8.32 -7.95
CA TYR A 3 -1.67 -8.47 -6.97
C TYR A 3 -2.14 -8.04 -5.58
N ASN A 4 -1.56 -8.65 -4.56
CA ASN A 4 -1.71 -8.24 -3.16
C ASN A 4 -0.48 -7.44 -2.78
N LEU A 5 -0.55 -6.11 -2.88
CA LEU A 5 0.60 -5.26 -2.61
C LEU A 5 0.56 -4.69 -1.20
N PHE A 6 1.69 -4.76 -0.52
CA PHE A 6 1.92 -4.02 0.70
C PHE A 6 2.85 -2.87 0.37
N ILE A 7 2.41 -1.66 0.70
CA ILE A 7 3.13 -0.43 0.35
C ILE A 7 3.48 0.29 1.63
N ALA A 8 4.77 0.39 1.88
CA ALA A 8 5.32 1.09 3.03
C ALA A 8 6.15 2.27 2.56
N TYR A 9 6.02 3.40 3.23
CA TYR A 9 6.77 4.58 2.85
C TYR A 9 7.18 5.38 4.07
N ASP A 10 8.25 6.18 3.90
CA ASP A 10 8.78 7.04 4.93
C ASP A 10 9.24 8.33 4.26
N LEU A 11 8.57 9.44 4.56
CA LEU A 11 8.88 10.74 3.98
C LEU A 11 9.88 11.45 4.89
N MET A 12 10.99 11.86 4.32
CA MET A 12 12.15 12.30 5.10
C MET A 12 12.06 13.74 5.57
N GLU A 13 11.27 14.58 4.88
CA GLU A 13 11.14 15.99 5.23
C GLU A 13 9.87 16.25 6.03
N PRO A 14 9.92 17.01 7.13
CA PRO A 14 8.70 17.39 7.86
C PRO A 14 7.74 18.15 6.95
N GLY A 15 6.45 17.84 7.04
CA GLY A 15 5.42 18.50 6.24
C GLY A 15 5.37 18.05 4.81
N GLN A 16 6.08 17.00 4.46
CA GLN A 16 6.01 16.41 3.13
C GLN A 16 4.62 15.88 2.80
N ASN A 17 4.45 15.58 1.58
CA ASN A 17 3.22 15.37 0.84
C ASN A 17 2.54 14.03 1.14
N TYR A 18 2.28 13.75 2.41
CA TYR A 18 1.63 12.49 2.83
C TYR A 18 0.29 12.30 2.12
N ASP A 19 -0.49 13.38 1.95
CA ASP A 19 -1.80 13.28 1.31
C ASP A 19 -1.68 12.84 -0.15
N ALA A 20 -0.71 13.39 -0.89
CA ALA A 20 -0.50 13.02 -2.28
C ALA A 20 -0.04 11.57 -2.40
N VAL A 21 0.82 11.10 -1.51
CA VAL A 21 1.28 9.71 -1.50
C VAL A 21 0.11 8.77 -1.21
N ARG A 22 -0.68 9.08 -0.18
CA ARG A 22 -1.86 8.28 0.15
C ARG A 22 -2.86 8.24 -0.99
N ASP A 23 -3.11 9.36 -1.64
CA ASP A 23 -4.06 9.43 -2.75
C ASP A 23 -3.60 8.55 -3.92
N ARG A 24 -2.29 8.54 -4.20
CA ARG A 24 -1.73 7.67 -5.24
C ARG A 24 -1.89 6.20 -4.90
N ILE A 25 -1.68 5.83 -3.64
CA ILE A 25 -1.87 4.46 -3.18
C ILE A 25 -3.33 4.03 -3.30
N LYS A 26 -4.24 4.88 -2.83
CA LYS A 26 -5.68 4.59 -2.88
C LYS A 26 -6.20 4.46 -4.30
N ALA A 27 -5.59 5.17 -5.24
CA ALA A 27 -5.98 5.12 -6.65
C ALA A 27 -5.58 3.80 -7.33
N LEU A 28 -4.73 2.99 -6.72
CA LEU A 28 -4.29 1.72 -7.31
C LEU A 28 -5.39 0.65 -7.34
N GLY A 29 -6.29 0.66 -6.37
CA GLY A 29 -7.35 -0.33 -6.29
C GLY A 29 -8.04 -0.34 -4.93
N ARG A 30 -8.53 -1.51 -4.52
CA ARG A 30 -9.15 -1.67 -3.20
C ARG A 30 -8.05 -1.74 -2.14
N TRP A 31 -8.18 -0.94 -1.10
CA TRP A 31 -7.09 -0.73 -0.15
C TRP A 31 -7.58 -0.81 1.29
N HIS A 32 -6.62 -1.12 2.18
CA HIS A 32 -6.78 -0.98 3.62
C HIS A 32 -5.50 -0.39 4.21
N GLN A 33 -5.65 0.56 5.11
CA GLN A 33 -4.53 1.18 5.79
C GLN A 33 -4.28 0.46 7.12
N PHE A 34 -3.13 -0.19 7.23
CA PHE A 34 -2.74 -0.89 8.45
C PHE A 34 -2.13 0.06 9.47
N GLN A 35 -1.24 0.91 9.01
CA GLN A 35 -0.55 1.90 9.82
C GLN A 35 -0.50 3.19 9.04
N TYR A 36 -0.05 4.26 9.69
CA TYR A 36 -0.01 5.58 9.05
C TYR A 36 0.69 5.54 7.68
N SER A 37 1.76 4.75 7.58
CA SER A 37 2.54 4.64 6.36
C SER A 37 2.63 3.21 5.83
N LEU A 38 1.60 2.38 6.09
CA LEU A 38 1.55 1.01 5.58
C LEU A 38 0.14 0.71 5.08
N PHE A 39 0.06 0.41 3.77
CA PHE A 39 -1.20 0.06 3.12
C PHE A 39 -1.14 -1.32 2.50
N TYR A 40 -2.28 -1.97 2.47
CA TYR A 40 -2.54 -3.12 1.61
C TYR A 40 -3.41 -2.67 0.44
N VAL A 41 -3.07 -3.10 -0.78
CA VAL A 41 -3.87 -2.78 -1.97
C VAL A 41 -4.02 -4.00 -2.85
N ASN A 42 -5.25 -4.29 -3.27
CA ASN A 42 -5.54 -5.24 -4.34
C ASN A 42 -5.56 -4.45 -5.64
N THR A 43 -4.61 -4.69 -6.53
CA THR A 43 -4.44 -3.90 -7.75
C THR A 43 -4.02 -4.77 -8.94
N GLU A 44 -4.34 -4.29 -10.14
CA GLU A 44 -3.86 -4.90 -11.39
C GLU A 44 -2.42 -4.48 -11.73
N MET A 45 -1.91 -3.44 -11.08
CA MET A 45 -0.54 -2.99 -11.32
C MET A 45 0.47 -3.94 -10.68
N SER A 46 1.55 -4.24 -11.42
CA SER A 46 2.68 -4.98 -10.86
C SER A 46 3.38 -4.15 -9.79
N PRO A 47 4.22 -4.78 -8.93
CA PRO A 47 4.99 -4.02 -7.95
C PRO A 47 5.81 -2.89 -8.57
N SER A 48 6.45 -3.12 -9.72
CA SER A 48 7.24 -2.10 -10.41
C SER A 48 6.39 -0.94 -10.90
N GLU A 49 5.22 -1.25 -11.47
CA GLU A 49 4.31 -0.21 -11.94
C GLU A 49 3.76 0.62 -10.78
N ALA A 50 3.36 -0.05 -9.70
CA ALA A 50 2.85 0.63 -8.52
C ALA A 50 3.93 1.48 -7.86
N PHE A 51 5.15 0.97 -7.78
CA PHE A 51 6.29 1.71 -7.26
C PHE A 51 6.50 3.01 -8.03
N ARG A 52 6.47 2.94 -9.35
CA ARG A 52 6.64 4.12 -10.20
C ARG A 52 5.51 5.11 -10.01
N HIS A 53 4.28 4.62 -9.98
CA HIS A 53 3.10 5.46 -9.84
C HIS A 53 3.09 6.24 -8.52
N VAL A 54 3.38 5.57 -7.41
CA VAL A 54 3.44 6.22 -6.09
C VAL A 54 4.67 7.12 -5.98
N GLY A 55 5.80 6.66 -6.51
CA GLY A 55 7.06 7.39 -6.43
C GLY A 55 7.07 8.72 -7.17
N GLU A 56 6.16 8.90 -8.13
CA GLU A 56 6.09 10.14 -8.90
C GLU A 56 5.81 11.38 -8.03
N VAL A 57 5.19 11.20 -6.87
CA VAL A 57 4.88 12.30 -5.96
C VAL A 57 5.80 12.34 -4.75
N MET A 58 6.88 11.57 -4.78
CA MET A 58 7.84 11.49 -3.69
C MET A 58 9.17 12.12 -4.09
N ASP A 59 9.94 12.56 -3.09
CA ASP A 59 11.28 13.07 -3.32
C ASP A 59 12.26 11.90 -3.46
N THR A 60 13.45 12.20 -4.05
CA THR A 60 14.44 11.16 -4.30
C THR A 60 15.00 10.53 -3.03
N ASN A 61 14.94 11.24 -1.89
CA ASN A 61 15.43 10.73 -0.61
C ASN A 61 14.33 10.11 0.24
N ASP A 62 13.09 10.10 -0.21
CA ASP A 62 12.01 9.41 0.48
C ASP A 62 12.13 7.90 0.29
N ARG A 63 11.58 7.16 1.25
CA ARG A 63 11.65 5.69 1.23
C ARG A 63 10.33 5.11 0.81
N LEU A 64 10.38 4.12 -0.08
CA LEU A 64 9.19 3.44 -0.59
C LEU A 64 9.51 1.97 -0.80
N ALA A 65 8.64 1.10 -0.29
CA ALA A 65 8.73 -0.33 -0.53
C ALA A 65 7.37 -0.82 -1.02
N VAL A 66 7.38 -1.60 -2.11
CA VAL A 66 6.17 -2.23 -2.66
C VAL A 66 6.44 -3.72 -2.77
N ILE A 67 5.66 -4.50 -2.03
CA ILE A 67 5.88 -5.93 -1.90
C ILE A 67 4.62 -6.67 -2.33
N ASN A 68 4.78 -7.64 -3.22
CA ASN A 68 3.69 -8.53 -3.59
C ASN A 68 3.72 -9.75 -2.67
N ALA A 69 2.65 -9.93 -1.89
CA ALA A 69 2.56 -11.00 -0.91
C ALA A 69 1.70 -12.14 -1.44
N ALA A 70 2.22 -13.36 -1.29
CA ALA A 70 1.46 -14.57 -1.65
C ALA A 70 0.50 -14.97 -0.53
N SER A 71 0.86 -14.69 0.72
CA SER A 71 0.03 -15.04 1.87
C SER A 71 0.36 -14.13 3.04
N GLY A 72 -0.52 -14.12 4.04
CA GLY A 72 -0.28 -13.33 5.23
C GLY A 72 -1.17 -13.78 6.38
N VAL A 73 -0.78 -13.38 7.58
CA VAL A 73 -1.54 -13.64 8.80
C VAL A 73 -1.69 -12.31 9.54
N VAL A 74 -2.90 -12.04 10.00
CA VAL A 74 -3.21 -10.82 10.76
C VAL A 74 -3.76 -11.23 12.12
N SER A 75 -3.24 -10.62 13.19
CA SER A 75 -3.72 -10.85 14.54
C SER A 75 -3.82 -9.53 15.30
N ASN A 76 -4.81 -9.46 16.19
CA ASN A 76 -5.02 -8.30 17.05
C ASN A 76 -5.20 -6.99 16.30
N TRP A 77 -5.72 -7.06 15.07
CA TRP A 77 -5.88 -5.90 14.22
C TRP A 77 -7.38 -5.56 14.12
N ASP A 78 -7.78 -4.47 14.74
CA ASP A 78 -9.19 -4.05 14.75
C ASP A 78 -9.50 -3.09 13.59
N HIS A 79 -8.52 -2.35 13.16
CA HIS A 79 -8.65 -1.39 12.06
C HIS A 79 -7.45 -1.51 11.13
N PRO A 80 -7.64 -1.99 9.90
CA PRO A 80 -8.90 -2.48 9.34
C PRO A 80 -9.30 -3.85 9.92
N PRO A 81 -10.60 -4.16 9.97
CA PRO A 81 -11.04 -5.47 10.45
C PRO A 81 -10.52 -6.61 9.58
N ILE A 82 -10.21 -7.73 10.21
CA ILE A 82 -9.69 -8.90 9.50
C ILE A 82 -10.63 -9.36 8.40
N ASP A 83 -11.94 -9.36 8.66
CA ASP A 83 -12.93 -9.77 7.67
C ASP A 83 -12.91 -8.88 6.44
N ALA A 84 -12.76 -7.58 6.63
CA ALA A 84 -12.68 -6.63 5.51
C ALA A 84 -11.42 -6.86 4.68
N ILE A 85 -10.30 -7.16 5.31
CA ILE A 85 -9.05 -7.48 4.62
C ILE A 85 -9.24 -8.73 3.78
N ASN A 86 -9.79 -9.78 4.39
CA ASN A 86 -9.99 -11.06 3.71
C ASN A 86 -10.96 -10.95 2.53
N ALA A 87 -11.90 -10.01 2.61
CA ALA A 87 -12.87 -9.81 1.54
C ALA A 87 -12.24 -9.34 0.23
N ILE A 88 -11.10 -8.67 0.29
CA ILE A 88 -10.42 -8.15 -0.91
C ILE A 88 -9.08 -8.82 -1.20
N TRP A 89 -8.64 -9.71 -0.31
CA TRP A 89 -7.38 -10.43 -0.50
C TRP A 89 -7.48 -11.36 -1.72
N VAL A 90 -6.50 -11.28 -2.61
CA VAL A 90 -6.46 -12.13 -3.80
C VAL A 90 -6.12 -13.55 -3.36
N GLN A 91 -7.00 -14.49 -3.68
CA GLN A 91 -6.75 -15.91 -3.42
C GLN A 91 -5.83 -16.49 -4.48
N ARG A 92 -4.79 -17.19 -4.05
CA ARG A 92 -3.83 -17.80 -4.96
C ARG A 92 -3.70 -19.28 -4.68
#